data_d18d44f9dee747c9f0dab742d610ea21
#
_entry.id   d18d44f9dee747c9f0dab742d610ea21
#
_cell.length_a   1.000
_cell.length_b   1.000
_cell.length_c   1.000
_cell.angle_alpha   90.00
_cell.angle_beta   90.00
_cell.angle_gamma   90.00
#
_symmetry.space_group_name_H-M   'P 1'
#
loop_
_entity.id
_entity.type
_entity.pdbx_description
1 polymer ?
#
loop_
_entity_poly.entity_id
_entity_poly.type
_entity_poly.pdbx_seq_one_letter_code
_entity_poly.pdbx_strand_id
1 'polypeptide(L)'
;RSPNDGIVNILPNFRAQGSWGSSPPAFREGDRAWTGAAIAEIPDLSEMRIDLKLEEVDRGKIKLGQQIRIRVDAVPDKEFLAELDWISPIAALQYRGMGLSEKSFPARATLKQLDPRLRPGMSSSAEVIIESEPNALMIPARASFVRDGKPAVYVQRGQEFILRQIEVGKRNDSDIVVLKGLREGVLVALENPAEAAKRAKKL
;
A
#
# COMPACT_ATOMS: atom_id res chain seq x y z
N ARG A 1 -36.27 -8.99 -18.16
CA ARG A 1 -36.18 -8.41 -16.78
C ARG A 1 -34.86 -8.83 -16.16
N SER A 2 -34.25 -7.95 -15.41
CA SER A 2 -33.07 -8.30 -14.60
C SER A 2 -33.42 -9.38 -13.57
N PRO A 3 -32.56 -10.40 -13.37
CA PRO A 3 -32.76 -11.40 -12.32
C PRO A 3 -32.57 -10.83 -10.91
N ASN A 4 -31.74 -9.80 -10.78
CA ASN A 4 -31.38 -9.18 -9.50
C ASN A 4 -31.45 -7.64 -9.61
N ASP A 5 -31.62 -6.98 -8.47
CA ASP A 5 -31.45 -5.55 -8.34
C ASP A 5 -29.95 -5.20 -8.24
N GLY A 6 -29.53 -4.16 -8.93
CA GLY A 6 -28.11 -3.76 -8.89
C GLY A 6 -27.75 -2.75 -9.96
N ILE A 7 -26.48 -2.41 -10.01
CA ILE A 7 -25.91 -1.52 -11.03
C ILE A 7 -25.59 -2.36 -12.26
N VAL A 8 -26.13 -1.97 -13.40
CA VAL A 8 -25.88 -2.64 -14.68
C VAL A 8 -24.63 -2.05 -15.32
N ASN A 9 -23.66 -2.89 -15.62
CA ASN A 9 -22.49 -2.55 -16.43
C ASN A 9 -22.69 -3.10 -17.84
N ILE A 10 -22.69 -2.23 -18.86
CA ILE A 10 -22.79 -2.62 -20.26
C ILE A 10 -21.41 -3.04 -20.77
N LEU A 11 -21.31 -4.26 -21.28
CA LEU A 11 -20.05 -4.82 -21.74
C LEU A 11 -19.65 -4.36 -23.15
N PRO A 12 -18.35 -4.44 -23.50
CA PRO A 12 -17.88 -4.05 -24.82
C PRO A 12 -18.35 -5.03 -25.91
N ASN A 13 -18.72 -4.47 -27.06
CA ASN A 13 -19.09 -5.22 -28.26
C ASN A 13 -17.86 -5.45 -29.15
N PHE A 14 -17.19 -6.58 -28.98
CA PHE A 14 -15.98 -6.92 -29.74
C PHE A 14 -16.21 -7.16 -31.25
N ARG A 15 -17.47 -7.21 -31.71
CA ARG A 15 -17.80 -7.30 -33.13
C ARG A 15 -18.18 -5.97 -33.77
N ALA A 16 -18.36 -4.93 -32.96
CA ALA A 16 -18.52 -3.59 -33.53
C ALA A 16 -17.17 -3.16 -34.14
N GLN A 17 -17.23 -2.64 -35.37
CA GLN A 17 -16.03 -2.09 -36.03
C GLN A 17 -15.53 -0.87 -35.23
N GLY A 18 -14.48 -1.06 -34.48
CA GLY A 18 -13.73 0.03 -33.88
C GLY A 18 -12.58 0.47 -34.79
N SER A 19 -12.14 1.71 -34.67
CA SER A 19 -10.89 2.18 -35.29
C SER A 19 -9.71 1.41 -34.76
N TRP A 20 -8.73 1.10 -35.60
CA TRP A 20 -7.53 0.36 -35.17
C TRP A 20 -6.84 1.06 -34.00
N GLY A 21 -6.65 0.34 -32.87
CA GLY A 21 -6.05 0.86 -31.65
C GLY A 21 -7.03 1.47 -30.63
N SER A 22 -8.34 1.53 -30.90
CA SER A 22 -9.36 1.95 -29.94
C SER A 22 -9.99 0.76 -29.22
N SER A 23 -10.36 0.94 -27.94
CA SER A 23 -11.13 -0.05 -27.20
C SER A 23 -12.50 -0.27 -27.88
N PRO A 24 -13.01 -1.52 -27.93
CA PRO A 24 -14.31 -1.78 -28.52
C PRO A 24 -15.40 -1.00 -27.78
N PRO A 25 -16.38 -0.41 -28.52
CA PRO A 25 -17.45 0.35 -27.88
C PRO A 25 -18.37 -0.58 -27.08
N ALA A 26 -19.02 -0.06 -26.06
CA ALA A 26 -20.04 -0.78 -25.32
C ALA A 26 -21.25 -1.11 -26.24
N PHE A 27 -21.97 -2.19 -25.95
CA PHE A 27 -23.21 -2.53 -26.65
C PHE A 27 -24.19 -1.36 -26.58
N ARG A 28 -24.85 -1.11 -27.72
CA ARG A 28 -25.87 -0.07 -27.88
C ARG A 28 -27.17 -0.68 -28.37
N GLU A 29 -28.25 0.05 -28.22
CA GLU A 29 -29.54 -0.33 -28.81
C GLU A 29 -29.41 -0.43 -30.33
N GLY A 30 -29.92 -1.56 -30.89
CA GLY A 30 -29.79 -1.88 -32.31
C GLY A 30 -28.54 -2.69 -32.67
N ASP A 31 -27.59 -2.90 -31.78
CA ASP A 31 -26.44 -3.76 -32.05
C ASP A 31 -26.87 -5.23 -32.20
N ARG A 32 -26.16 -5.95 -33.08
CA ARG A 32 -26.36 -7.39 -33.22
C ARG A 32 -25.56 -8.14 -32.15
N ALA A 33 -26.27 -8.85 -31.29
CA ALA A 33 -25.68 -9.83 -30.39
C ALA A 33 -25.67 -11.22 -31.03
N TRP A 34 -24.72 -12.05 -30.66
CA TRP A 34 -24.65 -13.46 -31.05
C TRP A 34 -25.05 -14.34 -29.87
N THR A 35 -25.42 -15.59 -30.17
CA THR A 35 -25.75 -16.55 -29.11
C THR A 35 -24.58 -16.76 -28.16
N GLY A 36 -24.82 -16.56 -26.88
CA GLY A 36 -23.77 -16.63 -25.82
C GLY A 36 -23.01 -15.35 -25.61
N ALA A 37 -23.35 -14.24 -26.31
CA ALA A 37 -22.73 -12.94 -26.01
C ALA A 37 -23.19 -12.42 -24.65
N ALA A 38 -22.22 -12.08 -23.77
CA ALA A 38 -22.48 -11.30 -22.57
C ALA A 38 -22.63 -9.82 -22.97
N ILE A 39 -23.84 -9.26 -22.80
CA ILE A 39 -24.17 -7.88 -23.18
C ILE A 39 -24.02 -6.95 -22.01
N ALA A 40 -24.40 -7.41 -20.84
CA ALA A 40 -24.36 -6.65 -19.59
C ALA A 40 -24.11 -7.59 -18.41
N GLU A 41 -23.58 -7.04 -17.35
CA GLU A 41 -23.38 -7.73 -16.08
C GLU A 41 -23.93 -6.89 -14.93
N ILE A 42 -24.32 -7.54 -13.86
CA ILE A 42 -24.70 -6.92 -12.60
C ILE A 42 -23.73 -7.45 -11.57
N PRO A 43 -22.69 -6.67 -11.21
CA PRO A 43 -21.72 -7.13 -10.24
C PRO A 43 -22.36 -7.28 -8.85
N ASP A 44 -21.99 -8.34 -8.16
CA ASP A 44 -22.31 -8.50 -6.74
C ASP A 44 -21.36 -7.59 -5.92
N LEU A 45 -21.93 -6.62 -5.26
CA LEU A 45 -21.19 -5.65 -4.44
C LEU A 45 -21.15 -6.05 -2.94
N SER A 46 -21.65 -7.22 -2.58
CA SER A 46 -21.65 -7.71 -1.20
C SER A 46 -20.25 -8.11 -0.72
N GLU A 47 -19.35 -8.45 -1.64
CA GLU A 47 -17.95 -8.75 -1.37
C GLU A 47 -17.08 -8.06 -2.41
N MET A 48 -16.01 -7.41 -1.98
CA MET A 48 -15.04 -6.78 -2.87
C MET A 48 -13.65 -7.32 -2.62
N ARG A 49 -12.96 -7.58 -3.72
CA ARG A 49 -11.56 -8.05 -3.75
C ARG A 49 -10.69 -7.04 -4.45
N ILE A 50 -9.43 -7.05 -4.10
CA ILE A 50 -8.41 -6.21 -4.71
C ILE A 50 -7.39 -7.13 -5.36
N ASP A 51 -7.15 -6.92 -6.64
CA ASP A 51 -6.07 -7.55 -7.36
C ASP A 51 -4.81 -6.73 -7.18
N LEU A 52 -3.78 -7.37 -6.64
CA LEU A 52 -2.51 -6.77 -6.27
C LEU A 52 -1.39 -7.31 -7.16
N LYS A 53 -0.34 -6.51 -7.28
CA LYS A 53 0.92 -6.91 -7.90
C LYS A 53 2.02 -6.75 -6.87
N LEU A 54 2.56 -7.87 -6.41
CA LEU A 54 3.67 -7.88 -5.47
C LEU A 54 4.99 -7.90 -6.23
N GLU A 55 5.92 -7.07 -5.83
CA GLU A 55 7.26 -7.07 -6.39
C GLU A 55 8.04 -8.33 -5.98
N GLU A 56 8.94 -8.80 -6.86
CA GLU A 56 9.75 -10.00 -6.63
C GLU A 56 10.59 -9.87 -5.35
N VAL A 57 11.12 -8.69 -5.07
CA VAL A 57 11.97 -8.40 -3.90
C VAL A 57 11.24 -8.55 -2.57
N ASP A 58 9.93 -8.35 -2.56
CA ASP A 58 9.11 -8.43 -1.35
C ASP A 58 8.41 -9.78 -1.18
N ARG A 59 8.43 -10.62 -2.23
CA ARG A 59 7.72 -11.91 -2.22
C ARG A 59 8.09 -12.80 -1.03
N GLY A 60 9.37 -12.80 -0.64
CA GLY A 60 9.87 -13.62 0.48
C GLY A 60 9.39 -13.16 1.86
N LYS A 61 8.96 -11.91 2.01
CA LYS A 61 8.51 -11.31 3.28
C LYS A 61 6.99 -11.40 3.45
N ILE A 62 6.26 -11.57 2.33
CA ILE A 62 4.80 -11.51 2.30
C ILE A 62 4.20 -12.91 2.43
N LYS A 63 3.25 -13.07 3.33
CA LYS A 63 2.55 -14.33 3.65
C LYS A 63 1.04 -14.14 3.57
N LEU A 64 0.32 -15.23 3.31
CA LEU A 64 -1.13 -15.27 3.40
C LEU A 64 -1.60 -14.90 4.81
N GLY A 65 -2.77 -14.29 4.91
CA GLY A 65 -3.36 -13.84 6.17
C GLY A 65 -2.82 -12.49 6.70
N GLN A 66 -1.83 -11.89 6.03
CA GLN A 66 -1.36 -10.55 6.41
C GLN A 66 -2.41 -9.49 6.12
N GLN A 67 -2.47 -8.51 6.99
CA GLN A 67 -3.32 -7.34 6.80
C GLN A 67 -2.71 -6.39 5.77
N ILE A 68 -3.58 -5.81 4.98
CA ILE A 68 -3.23 -4.83 3.97
C ILE A 68 -4.05 -3.57 4.24
N ARG A 69 -3.37 -2.43 4.23
CA ARG A 69 -4.00 -1.11 4.25
C ARG A 69 -4.15 -0.64 2.82
N ILE A 70 -5.35 -0.24 2.45
CA ILE A 70 -5.72 0.12 1.09
C ILE A 70 -6.23 1.54 1.07
N ARG A 71 -5.72 2.33 0.15
CA ARG A 71 -6.24 3.65 -0.20
C ARG A 71 -6.76 3.62 -1.61
N VAL A 72 -8.05 3.89 -1.76
CA VAL A 72 -8.70 3.96 -3.07
C VAL A 72 -8.68 5.39 -3.56
N ASP A 73 -8.21 5.63 -4.77
CA ASP A 73 -8.02 6.98 -5.32
C ASP A 73 -9.33 7.79 -5.37
N ALA A 74 -10.44 7.10 -5.60
CA ALA A 74 -11.78 7.71 -5.62
C ALA A 74 -12.35 8.02 -4.22
N VAL A 75 -11.73 7.51 -3.14
CA VAL A 75 -12.19 7.69 -1.74
C VAL A 75 -10.97 8.02 -0.85
N PRO A 76 -10.33 9.16 -1.06
CA PRO A 76 -9.05 9.48 -0.42
C PRO A 76 -9.16 9.78 1.09
N ASP A 77 -10.36 10.05 1.56
CA ASP A 77 -10.68 10.35 2.95
C ASP A 77 -10.74 9.12 3.85
N LYS A 78 -10.65 7.91 3.28
CA LYS A 78 -10.82 6.66 4.03
C LYS A 78 -9.80 5.61 3.66
N GLU A 79 -9.24 4.98 4.68
CA GLU A 79 -8.41 3.78 4.52
C GLU A 79 -9.26 2.54 4.75
N PHE A 80 -9.03 1.51 3.95
CA PHE A 80 -9.71 0.23 4.04
C PHE A 80 -8.73 -0.84 4.48
N LEU A 81 -9.19 -1.76 5.30
CA LEU A 81 -8.42 -2.93 5.68
C LEU A 81 -8.86 -4.12 4.84
N ALA A 82 -7.89 -4.86 4.34
CA ALA A 82 -8.08 -6.12 3.64
C ALA A 82 -7.17 -7.20 4.23
N GLU A 83 -7.43 -8.42 3.86
CA GLU A 83 -6.62 -9.57 4.21
C GLU A 83 -6.15 -10.27 2.95
N LEU A 84 -4.86 -10.58 2.90
CA LEU A 84 -4.23 -11.26 1.79
C LEU A 84 -4.63 -12.73 1.78
N ASP A 85 -5.48 -13.12 0.85
CA ASP A 85 -6.07 -14.45 0.79
C ASP A 85 -5.44 -15.35 -0.27
N TRP A 86 -4.79 -14.76 -1.28
CA TRP A 86 -4.15 -15.54 -2.33
C TRP A 86 -2.93 -14.83 -2.90
N ILE A 87 -1.89 -15.62 -3.21
CA ILE A 87 -0.68 -15.17 -3.92
C ILE A 87 -0.36 -16.20 -5.00
N SER A 88 -0.14 -15.74 -6.22
CA SER A 88 0.30 -16.62 -7.31
C SER A 88 1.63 -17.30 -6.98
N PRO A 89 1.75 -18.61 -7.19
CA PRO A 89 3.04 -19.30 -7.09
C PRO A 89 3.98 -18.98 -8.26
N ILE A 90 3.46 -18.38 -9.33
CA ILE A 90 4.20 -18.10 -10.57
C ILE A 90 4.20 -16.59 -10.80
N ALA A 91 5.40 -16.05 -11.10
CA ALA A 91 5.54 -14.66 -11.48
C ALA A 91 4.90 -14.39 -12.85
N ALA A 92 4.19 -13.29 -12.96
CA ALA A 92 3.70 -12.77 -14.22
C ALA A 92 4.72 -11.80 -14.82
N LEU A 93 5.02 -11.96 -16.11
CA LEU A 93 5.84 -11.04 -16.88
C LEU A 93 4.93 -9.98 -17.50
N GLN A 94 5.17 -8.72 -17.19
CA GLN A 94 4.52 -7.60 -17.87
C GLN A 94 5.51 -6.97 -18.86
N TYR A 95 5.15 -7.00 -20.14
CA TYR A 95 5.88 -6.27 -21.17
C TYR A 95 5.44 -4.81 -21.15
N ARG A 96 6.29 -3.95 -20.61
CA ARG A 96 6.17 -2.50 -20.85
C ARG A 96 7.05 -2.18 -22.06
N GLY A 97 6.48 -1.76 -23.16
CA GLY A 97 7.11 -1.47 -24.44
C GLY A 97 8.63 -1.33 -24.44
N MET A 98 9.33 -1.65 -25.55
CA MET A 98 10.80 -1.58 -25.67
C MET A 98 11.61 -2.54 -24.77
N GLY A 99 11.07 -3.69 -24.37
CA GLY A 99 11.88 -4.78 -23.81
C GLY A 99 12.13 -4.77 -22.30
N LEU A 100 11.57 -3.84 -21.55
CA LEU A 100 11.59 -3.87 -20.08
C LEU A 100 10.46 -4.77 -19.57
N SER A 101 10.78 -5.96 -19.09
CA SER A 101 9.83 -6.84 -18.42
C SER A 101 9.92 -6.65 -16.91
N GLU A 102 8.83 -6.21 -16.31
CA GLU A 102 8.66 -6.17 -14.86
C GLU A 102 8.06 -7.49 -14.39
N LYS A 103 8.75 -8.15 -13.47
CA LYS A 103 8.23 -9.38 -12.85
C LYS A 103 7.44 -9.02 -11.61
N SER A 104 6.21 -9.47 -11.55
CA SER A 104 5.35 -9.30 -10.39
C SER A 104 4.62 -10.59 -10.07
N PHE A 105 4.28 -10.79 -8.80
CA PHE A 105 3.44 -11.90 -8.37
C PHE A 105 2.01 -11.38 -8.19
N PRO A 106 1.06 -11.84 -9.02
CA PRO A 106 -0.36 -11.54 -8.80
C PRO A 106 -0.79 -12.02 -7.41
N ALA A 107 -1.54 -11.19 -6.72
CA ALA A 107 -2.10 -11.53 -5.41
C ALA A 107 -3.51 -10.94 -5.29
N ARG A 108 -4.28 -11.46 -4.34
CA ARG A 108 -5.64 -11.00 -4.05
C ARG A 108 -5.81 -10.77 -2.57
N ALA A 109 -6.60 -9.77 -2.26
CA ALA A 109 -7.00 -9.47 -0.91
C ALA A 109 -8.50 -9.18 -0.84
N THR A 110 -9.16 -9.67 0.19
CA THR A 110 -10.57 -9.42 0.43
C THR A 110 -10.73 -8.25 1.40
N LEU A 111 -11.56 -7.28 1.05
CA LEU A 111 -11.89 -6.14 1.89
C LEU A 111 -12.69 -6.59 3.11
N LYS A 112 -12.28 -6.15 4.31
CA LYS A 112 -13.01 -6.42 5.57
C LYS A 112 -14.21 -5.50 5.78
N GLN A 113 -14.20 -4.34 5.15
CA GLN A 113 -15.26 -3.34 5.25
C GLN A 113 -15.57 -2.80 3.87
N LEU A 114 -16.85 -2.73 3.56
CA LEU A 114 -17.35 -2.16 2.31
C LEU A 114 -17.79 -0.71 2.53
N ASP A 115 -17.67 0.09 1.48
CA ASP A 115 -18.19 1.46 1.43
C ASP A 115 -19.06 1.57 0.18
N PRO A 116 -20.26 2.18 0.28
CA PRO A 116 -21.18 2.33 -0.86
C PRO A 116 -20.60 3.12 -2.05
N ARG A 117 -19.53 3.86 -1.83
CA ARG A 117 -18.82 4.62 -2.89
C ARG A 117 -17.88 3.77 -3.73
N LEU A 118 -17.50 2.58 -3.23
CA LEU A 118 -16.60 1.69 -3.97
C LEU A 118 -17.28 1.09 -5.19
N ARG A 119 -16.55 0.99 -6.28
CA ARG A 119 -16.99 0.36 -7.52
C ARG A 119 -15.88 -0.53 -8.08
N PRO A 120 -16.25 -1.65 -8.72
CA PRO A 120 -15.29 -2.45 -9.48
C PRO A 120 -14.57 -1.60 -10.53
N GLY A 121 -13.29 -1.87 -10.75
CA GLY A 121 -12.44 -1.12 -11.70
C GLY A 121 -11.79 0.14 -11.15
N MET A 122 -12.02 0.52 -9.89
CA MET A 122 -11.30 1.63 -9.25
C MET A 122 -9.85 1.27 -9.00
N SER A 123 -8.97 2.26 -9.18
CA SER A 123 -7.55 2.15 -8.84
C SER A 123 -7.33 2.37 -7.35
N SER A 124 -6.33 1.69 -6.81
CA SER A 124 -5.95 1.81 -5.40
C SER A 124 -4.47 1.55 -5.19
N SER A 125 -3.93 2.10 -4.12
CA SER A 125 -2.63 1.74 -3.57
C SER A 125 -2.80 0.88 -2.33
N ALA A 126 -1.87 -0.08 -2.14
CA ALA A 126 -1.93 -1.06 -1.08
C ALA A 126 -0.59 -1.16 -0.35
N GLU A 127 -0.64 -1.14 0.98
CA GLU A 127 0.50 -1.34 1.87
C GLU A 127 0.31 -2.65 2.62
N VAL A 128 1.17 -3.64 2.38
CA VAL A 128 1.14 -4.90 3.13
C VAL A 128 1.82 -4.70 4.48
N ILE A 129 1.11 -4.98 5.57
CA ILE A 129 1.65 -4.92 6.92
C ILE A 129 2.43 -6.19 7.18
N ILE A 130 3.76 -6.12 7.04
CA ILE A 130 4.64 -7.28 7.19
C ILE A 130 4.76 -7.66 8.65
N GLU A 131 4.92 -6.67 9.53
CA GLU A 131 5.06 -6.86 10.96
C GLU A 131 4.40 -5.70 11.70
N SER A 132 3.80 -6.00 12.85
CA SER A 132 3.22 -5.01 13.76
C SER A 132 3.69 -5.30 15.16
N GLU A 133 4.20 -4.28 15.84
CA GLU A 133 4.53 -4.36 17.27
C GLU A 133 3.64 -3.37 18.03
N PRO A 134 2.55 -3.86 18.64
CA PRO A 134 1.69 -3.00 19.44
C PRO A 134 2.46 -2.49 20.67
N ASN A 135 2.22 -1.23 21.04
CA ASN A 135 2.83 -0.56 22.20
C ASN A 135 4.35 -0.41 22.14
N ALA A 136 4.94 -0.46 20.96
CA ALA A 136 6.37 -0.20 20.81
C ALA A 136 6.71 1.28 21.03
N LEU A 137 7.73 1.56 21.83
CA LEU A 137 8.30 2.91 21.90
C LEU A 137 9.09 3.16 20.63
N MET A 138 8.70 4.16 19.85
CA MET A 138 9.34 4.49 18.57
C MET A 138 9.94 5.88 18.61
N ILE A 139 11.01 6.05 17.86
CA ILE A 139 11.62 7.36 17.57
C ILE A 139 11.82 7.50 16.06
N PRO A 140 11.77 8.72 15.51
CA PRO A 140 12.13 8.95 14.12
C PRO A 140 13.55 8.42 13.83
N ALA A 141 13.74 7.75 12.68
CA ALA A 141 15.03 7.16 12.31
C ALA A 141 16.18 8.19 12.32
N ARG A 142 15.89 9.44 11.95
CA ARG A 142 16.84 10.56 11.98
C ARG A 142 17.25 11.01 13.39
N ALA A 143 16.53 10.59 14.44
CA ALA A 143 16.91 10.88 15.83
C ALA A 143 17.92 9.88 16.41
N SER A 144 18.21 8.80 15.71
CA SER A 144 19.17 7.78 16.10
C SER A 144 20.53 8.04 15.48
N PHE A 145 21.55 8.13 16.30
CA PHE A 145 22.94 8.33 15.90
C PHE A 145 23.78 7.11 16.29
N VAL A 146 24.87 6.88 15.60
CA VAL A 146 25.84 5.85 15.98
C VAL A 146 27.00 6.53 16.70
N ARG A 147 27.27 6.14 17.94
CA ARG A 147 28.43 6.60 18.72
C ARG A 147 29.15 5.40 19.28
N ASP A 148 30.46 5.34 19.05
CA ASP A 148 31.30 4.22 19.46
C ASP A 148 30.75 2.83 19.06
N GLY A 149 30.17 2.77 17.84
CA GLY A 149 29.58 1.55 17.30
C GLY A 149 28.22 1.16 17.90
N LYS A 150 27.63 2.00 18.76
CA LYS A 150 26.34 1.72 19.42
C LYS A 150 25.30 2.78 19.06
N PRO A 151 24.02 2.39 18.94
CA PRO A 151 22.93 3.35 18.76
C PRO A 151 22.78 4.25 19.99
N ALA A 152 22.60 5.54 19.75
CA ALA A 152 22.44 6.55 20.77
C ALA A 152 21.49 7.66 20.29
N VAL A 153 20.89 8.35 21.23
CA VAL A 153 20.02 9.52 21.01
C VAL A 153 20.46 10.68 21.88
N TYR A 154 20.19 11.88 21.44
CA TYR A 154 20.33 13.08 22.28
C TYR A 154 18.99 13.37 22.95
N VAL A 155 18.94 13.23 24.27
CA VAL A 155 17.77 13.47 25.11
C VAL A 155 17.83 14.88 25.67
N GLN A 156 16.74 15.64 25.53
CA GLN A 156 16.64 16.97 26.13
C GLN A 156 16.44 16.86 27.65
N ARG A 157 17.29 17.56 28.41
CA ARG A 157 17.15 17.72 29.84
C ARG A 157 17.30 19.20 30.20
N GLY A 158 16.18 19.87 30.39
CA GLY A 158 16.15 21.32 30.53
C GLY A 158 16.56 22.01 29.22
N GLN A 159 17.62 22.79 29.26
CA GLN A 159 18.21 23.47 28.10
C GLN A 159 19.34 22.70 27.41
N GLU A 160 19.74 21.57 27.97
CA GLU A 160 20.88 20.78 27.48
C GLU A 160 20.41 19.47 26.81
N PHE A 161 21.24 18.97 25.90
CA PHE A 161 21.06 17.67 25.27
C PHE A 161 22.13 16.71 25.78
N ILE A 162 21.68 15.59 26.36
CA ILE A 162 22.55 14.55 26.91
C ILE A 162 22.50 13.35 25.97
N LEU A 163 23.69 12.87 25.58
CA LEU A 163 23.81 11.65 24.79
C LEU A 163 23.43 10.44 25.66
N ARG A 164 22.53 9.61 25.20
CA ARG A 164 22.09 8.38 25.84
C ARG A 164 22.16 7.21 24.87
N GLN A 165 22.84 6.15 25.25
CA GLN A 165 22.82 4.89 24.51
C GLN A 165 21.46 4.23 24.64
N ILE A 166 21.02 3.61 23.55
CA ILE A 166 19.75 2.89 23.46
C ILE A 166 19.97 1.51 22.84
N GLU A 167 19.08 0.58 23.17
CA GLU A 167 18.94 -0.67 22.44
C GLU A 167 17.80 -0.51 21.43
N VAL A 168 18.10 -0.77 20.17
CA VAL A 168 17.12 -0.65 19.08
C VAL A 168 16.66 -2.03 18.62
N GLY A 169 15.39 -2.10 18.24
CA GLY A 169 14.77 -3.28 17.64
C GLY A 169 14.58 -3.10 16.14
N LYS A 170 13.38 -3.40 15.68
CA LYS A 170 12.97 -3.26 14.28
C LYS A 170 12.98 -1.81 13.86
N ARG A 171 13.20 -1.59 12.57
CA ARG A 171 13.19 -0.27 11.95
C ARG A 171 12.50 -0.31 10.60
N ASN A 172 11.88 0.78 10.23
CA ASN A 172 11.44 1.07 8.88
C ASN A 172 12.15 2.33 8.34
N ASP A 173 11.71 2.86 7.21
CA ASP A 173 12.33 4.05 6.60
C ASP A 173 12.14 5.32 7.43
N SER A 174 11.10 5.40 8.26
CA SER A 174 10.74 6.57 9.04
C SER A 174 11.11 6.47 10.51
N ASP A 175 10.99 5.28 11.10
CA ASP A 175 11.01 5.07 12.55
C ASP A 175 11.85 3.87 12.97
N ILE A 176 12.32 3.93 14.21
CA ILE A 176 13.08 2.86 14.89
C ILE A 176 12.39 2.53 16.21
N VAL A 177 12.16 1.25 16.45
CA VAL A 177 11.68 0.75 17.75
C VAL A 177 12.82 0.80 18.75
N VAL A 178 12.55 1.37 19.92
CA VAL A 178 13.51 1.41 21.06
C VAL A 178 13.10 0.34 22.06
N LEU A 179 14.00 -0.62 22.29
CA LEU A 179 13.78 -1.71 23.24
C LEU A 179 14.13 -1.29 24.66
N LYS A 180 15.25 -0.52 24.81
CA LYS A 180 15.71 -0.03 26.12
C LYS A 180 16.42 1.32 25.99
N GLY A 181 16.48 2.06 27.09
CA GLY A 181 17.23 3.31 27.19
C GLY A 181 16.40 4.58 27.10
N LEU A 182 15.14 4.51 26.67
CA LEU A 182 14.20 5.64 26.66
C LEU A 182 12.93 5.32 27.44
N ARG A 183 12.18 6.37 27.77
CA ARG A 183 10.83 6.30 28.32
C ARG A 183 9.92 7.13 27.44
N GLU A 184 8.66 6.82 27.47
CA GLU A 184 7.62 7.60 26.78
C GLU A 184 7.63 9.06 27.26
N GLY A 185 7.34 10.00 26.35
CA GLY A 185 7.29 11.43 26.62
C GLY A 185 8.66 12.13 26.68
N VAL A 186 9.77 11.42 26.48
CA VAL A 186 11.10 12.03 26.44
C VAL A 186 11.34 12.70 25.09
N LEU A 187 11.76 13.97 25.11
CA LEU A 187 12.11 14.71 23.91
C LEU A 187 13.51 14.31 23.42
N VAL A 188 13.61 13.97 22.14
CA VAL A 188 14.85 13.60 21.47
C VAL A 188 15.19 14.57 20.34
N ALA A 189 16.47 14.88 20.18
CA ALA A 189 16.93 15.72 19.07
C ALA A 189 16.88 14.96 17.74
N LEU A 190 16.41 15.62 16.69
CA LEU A 190 16.37 15.06 15.34
C LEU A 190 17.67 15.25 14.56
N GLU A 191 18.56 16.11 15.08
CA GLU A 191 19.88 16.39 14.54
C GLU A 191 20.90 16.42 15.70
N ASN A 192 22.18 16.24 15.36
CA ASN A 192 23.25 16.35 16.36
C ASN A 192 23.32 17.79 16.91
N PRO A 193 23.06 18.02 18.21
CA PRO A 193 23.00 19.36 18.78
C PRO A 193 24.32 20.15 18.62
N ALA A 194 25.46 19.46 18.61
CA ALA A 194 26.77 20.10 18.43
C ALA A 194 26.96 20.61 16.99
N GLU A 195 26.41 19.92 16.01
CA GLU A 195 26.44 20.35 14.59
C GLU A 195 25.41 21.44 14.32
N ALA A 196 24.23 21.34 14.89
CA ALA A 196 23.20 22.37 14.81
C ALA A 196 23.70 23.71 15.40
N ALA A 197 24.36 23.67 16.57
CA ALA A 197 24.96 24.85 17.18
C ALA A 197 26.11 25.48 16.34
N LYS A 198 26.89 24.65 15.64
CA LYS A 198 27.93 25.14 14.71
C LYS A 198 27.35 25.82 13.48
N ARG A 199 26.23 25.32 12.97
CA ARG A 199 25.50 25.94 11.82
C ARG A 199 24.89 27.27 12.22
N ALA A 200 24.26 27.35 13.39
CA ALA A 200 23.65 28.57 13.91
C ALA A 200 24.67 29.71 14.17
N LYS A 201 25.96 29.39 14.47
CA LYS A 201 27.02 30.36 14.63
C LYS A 201 27.65 30.86 13.31
N LYS A 202 27.29 30.26 12.18
CA LYS A 202 27.84 30.58 10.84
C LYS A 202 26.91 31.43 9.99
N LEU A 203 25.71 31.71 10.49
CA LEU A 203 24.69 32.66 9.97
C LEU A 203 24.75 33.98 10.76
#